data_743f8428a6bc501d5b3c6aca6ea4de7f
#
_entry.id   743f8428a6bc501d5b3c6aca6ea4de7f
#
_cell.length_a   1.000
_cell.length_b   1.000
_cell.length_c   1.000
_cell.angle_alpha   90.00
_cell.angle_beta   90.00
_cell.angle_gamma   90.00
#
_symmetry.space_group_name_H-M   'P 1'
#
loop_
_entity.id
_entity.type
_entity.pdbx_description
1 polymer ?
#
loop_
_entity_poly.entity_id
_entity_poly.type
_entity_poly.pdbx_seq_one_letter_code
_entity_poly.pdbx_strand_id
1 'polypeptide(L)'
;EYSSHNLWLIDERLSYSEYISSDIPFDNNPKEERTDVMILDSPVAVSDEDNSGKEYETIVILELKRPMRDDYTYAENPVDQMLEYVEKLSSNKVSDKNGRIIRVGENTQFYLYAVCDITPSLKKVAFRNDFKETPDKMGLYKYHEKSHSYIEILSFDKILNDAEKRNRILFDKLGV
;
A
#
# COMPACT_ATOMS: atom_id res chain seq x y z
N GLU A 1 -0.17 8.21 -22.62
CA GLU A 1 -1.15 9.22 -22.18
C GLU A 1 -0.76 9.74 -20.81
N TYR A 2 -0.72 11.06 -20.63
CA TYR A 2 -0.23 11.74 -19.40
C TYR A 2 -1.04 11.44 -18.15
N SER A 3 -2.24 10.88 -18.25
CA SER A 3 -3.11 10.55 -17.12
C SER A 3 -2.65 9.35 -16.28
N SER A 4 -1.76 8.50 -16.80
CA SER A 4 -1.26 7.33 -16.10
C SER A 4 0.01 7.58 -15.27
N HIS A 5 0.62 8.77 -15.39
CA HIS A 5 1.87 9.07 -14.70
C HIS A 5 1.72 9.56 -13.24
N ASN A 6 0.51 9.88 -12.81
CA ASN A 6 0.27 10.40 -11.45
C ASN A 6 0.49 9.36 -10.33
N LEU A 7 0.52 8.07 -10.67
CA LEU A 7 0.76 6.99 -9.72
C LEU A 7 2.24 6.84 -9.31
N TRP A 8 3.17 7.51 -9.98
CA TRP A 8 4.57 7.58 -9.60
C TRP A 8 4.84 8.40 -8.32
N LEU A 9 3.80 8.93 -7.71
CA LEU A 9 3.95 9.71 -6.51
C LEU A 9 4.55 8.89 -5.37
N ILE A 10 4.18 7.63 -5.24
CA ILE A 10 4.61 6.74 -4.16
C ILE A 10 5.59 5.70 -4.66
N ASP A 11 5.21 4.91 -5.67
CA ASP A 11 6.02 3.82 -6.22
C ASP A 11 5.76 3.67 -7.72
N GLU A 12 6.82 3.47 -8.51
CA GLU A 12 6.70 3.25 -9.97
C GLU A 12 5.95 1.97 -10.33
N ARG A 13 5.98 0.95 -9.45
CA ARG A 13 5.23 -0.29 -9.61
C ARG A 13 3.73 -0.05 -9.73
N LEU A 14 3.23 1.02 -9.12
CA LEU A 14 1.82 1.41 -9.20
C LEU A 14 1.39 1.82 -10.61
N SER A 15 2.34 2.11 -11.51
CA SER A 15 2.06 2.52 -12.90
C SER A 15 1.72 1.36 -13.82
N TYR A 16 2.03 0.13 -13.44
CA TYR A 16 1.89 -1.08 -14.27
C TYR A 16 0.80 -2.02 -13.77
N SER A 17 0.04 -1.60 -12.76
CA SER A 17 -0.99 -2.43 -12.16
C SER A 17 -2.19 -2.63 -13.08
N GLU A 18 -2.68 -3.88 -13.17
CA GLU A 18 -3.87 -4.22 -13.96
C GLU A 18 -5.16 -3.77 -13.31
N TYR A 19 -5.19 -3.67 -11.98
CA TYR A 19 -6.40 -3.36 -11.24
C TYR A 19 -6.13 -2.45 -10.04
N ILE A 20 -6.79 -1.29 -10.06
CA ILE A 20 -6.77 -0.33 -8.95
C ILE A 20 -8.20 -0.20 -8.43
N SER A 21 -8.39 -0.36 -7.14
CA SER A 21 -9.65 -0.10 -6.49
C SER A 21 -9.46 0.73 -5.23
N SER A 22 -10.40 1.62 -4.99
CA SER A 22 -10.53 2.34 -3.73
C SER A 22 -11.74 1.82 -2.98
N ASP A 23 -11.71 1.96 -1.66
CA ASP A 23 -12.90 1.72 -0.82
C ASP A 23 -13.41 0.26 -0.84
N ILE A 24 -12.47 -0.71 -0.90
CA ILE A 24 -12.85 -2.13 -0.86
C ILE A 24 -13.27 -2.49 0.57
N PRO A 25 -14.54 -2.87 0.80
CA PRO A 25 -14.97 -3.37 2.09
C PRO A 25 -14.42 -4.77 2.31
N PHE A 26 -13.82 -5.02 3.48
CA PHE A 26 -13.34 -6.35 3.86
C PHE A 26 -14.45 -7.29 4.34
N ASP A 27 -15.63 -6.73 4.63
CA ASP A 27 -16.83 -7.48 4.99
C ASP A 27 -18.08 -6.86 4.34
N ASN A 28 -19.17 -7.63 4.26
CA ASN A 28 -20.46 -7.18 3.74
C ASN A 28 -21.17 -6.14 4.63
N ASN A 29 -20.48 -5.56 5.63
CA ASN A 29 -21.04 -4.60 6.56
C ASN A 29 -20.63 -3.17 6.15
N PRO A 30 -21.57 -2.27 5.82
CA PRO A 30 -21.25 -0.91 5.36
C PRO A 30 -20.60 0.01 6.41
N LYS A 31 -20.42 -0.48 7.66
CA LYS A 31 -19.77 0.26 8.76
C LYS A 31 -18.33 -0.19 9.03
N GLU A 32 -17.81 -1.14 8.27
CA GLU A 32 -16.50 -1.71 8.51
C GLU A 32 -15.36 -1.03 7.76
N GLU A 33 -14.15 -1.35 8.23
CA GLU A 33 -12.89 -0.83 7.73
C GLU A 33 -12.73 -1.09 6.23
N ARG A 34 -12.31 -0.07 5.51
CA ARG A 34 -12.02 -0.11 4.08
C ARG A 34 -10.61 0.35 3.86
N THR A 35 -9.94 -0.21 2.87
CA THR A 35 -8.67 0.35 2.39
C THR A 35 -8.94 1.62 1.60
N ASP A 36 -8.09 2.62 1.76
CA ASP A 36 -8.19 3.83 0.93
C ASP A 36 -7.89 3.50 -0.54
N VAL A 37 -6.82 2.75 -0.79
CA VAL A 37 -6.47 2.26 -2.13
C VAL A 37 -5.88 0.86 -2.04
N MET A 38 -6.34 -0.04 -2.91
CA MET A 38 -5.76 -1.36 -3.12
C MET A 38 -5.42 -1.55 -4.61
N ILE A 39 -4.25 -2.09 -4.86
CA ILE A 39 -3.75 -2.37 -6.19
C ILE A 39 -3.38 -3.84 -6.26
N LEU A 40 -3.91 -4.51 -7.26
CA LEU A 40 -3.68 -5.93 -7.50
C LEU A 40 -2.87 -6.08 -8.77
N ASP A 41 -1.78 -6.83 -8.69
CA ASP A 41 -0.93 -7.15 -9.83
C ASP A 41 -0.87 -8.66 -10.01
N SER A 42 -1.21 -9.13 -11.21
CA SER A 42 -1.10 -10.53 -11.58
C SER A 42 0.04 -10.73 -12.57
N PRO A 43 0.65 -11.92 -12.60
CA PRO A 43 1.71 -12.21 -13.56
C PRO A 43 1.19 -12.02 -14.98
N VAL A 44 1.87 -11.19 -15.76
CA VAL A 44 1.56 -10.98 -17.17
C VAL A 44 1.96 -12.24 -17.95
N ALA A 45 1.13 -13.27 -17.88
CA ALA A 45 1.12 -14.30 -18.88
C ALA A 45 -0.03 -13.95 -19.83
N VAL A 46 0.31 -13.50 -21.03
CA VAL A 46 -0.63 -13.33 -22.12
C VAL A 46 -1.24 -14.70 -22.43
N SER A 47 -2.34 -15.03 -21.81
CA SER A 47 -3.20 -16.12 -22.18
C SER A 47 -4.63 -15.59 -22.18
N ASP A 48 -5.33 -15.80 -23.28
CA ASP A 48 -6.76 -15.48 -23.45
C ASP A 48 -7.67 -16.30 -22.52
N GLU A 49 -7.10 -16.97 -21.52
CA GLU A 49 -7.84 -17.74 -20.54
C GLU A 49 -8.28 -16.82 -19.38
N ASP A 50 -9.56 -16.91 -19.11
CA ASP A 50 -10.27 -16.28 -17.99
C ASP A 50 -9.44 -16.35 -16.69
N ASN A 51 -8.99 -15.19 -16.19
CA ASN A 51 -8.17 -15.06 -14.96
C ASN A 51 -8.93 -15.49 -13.68
N SER A 52 -10.11 -16.06 -13.83
CA SER A 52 -10.95 -16.55 -12.75
C SER A 52 -10.30 -17.74 -12.05
N GLY A 53 -9.40 -17.48 -11.11
CA GLY A 53 -8.80 -18.51 -10.28
C GLY A 53 -7.30 -18.43 -10.06
N LYS A 54 -6.61 -17.48 -10.70
CA LYS A 54 -5.18 -17.25 -10.45
C LYS A 54 -4.98 -16.45 -9.16
N GLU A 55 -3.91 -16.77 -8.44
CA GLU A 55 -3.44 -16.00 -7.28
C GLU A 55 -2.71 -14.76 -7.74
N TYR A 56 -2.84 -13.68 -6.98
CA TYR A 56 -2.07 -12.47 -7.23
C TYR A 56 -0.64 -12.63 -6.75
N GLU A 57 0.34 -12.23 -7.54
CA GLU A 57 1.74 -12.23 -7.13
C GLU A 57 2.06 -11.08 -6.18
N THR A 58 1.46 -9.93 -6.43
CA THR A 58 1.69 -8.73 -5.65
C THR A 58 0.37 -8.04 -5.30
N ILE A 59 0.25 -7.65 -4.05
CA ILE A 59 -0.85 -6.82 -3.56
C ILE A 59 -0.26 -5.59 -2.89
N VAL A 60 -0.64 -4.42 -3.37
CA VAL A 60 -0.25 -3.13 -2.77
C VAL A 60 -1.44 -2.53 -2.06
N ILE A 61 -1.25 -2.13 -0.81
CA ILE A 61 -2.25 -1.43 -0.01
C ILE A 61 -1.69 -0.07 0.38
N LEU A 62 -2.48 0.96 0.12
CA LEU A 62 -2.19 2.31 0.51
C LEU A 62 -3.23 2.79 1.51
N GLU A 63 -2.77 3.27 2.65
CA GLU A 63 -3.60 3.83 3.72
C GLU A 63 -3.22 5.27 3.98
N LEU A 64 -4.18 6.18 3.87
CA LEU A 64 -3.98 7.61 4.09
C LEU A 64 -4.50 8.00 5.46
N LYS A 65 -3.69 8.69 6.24
CA LYS A 65 -4.11 9.21 7.54
C LYS A 65 -4.15 10.74 7.50
N ARG A 66 -5.06 11.33 8.27
CA ARG A 66 -5.14 12.79 8.32
C ARG A 66 -3.80 13.38 8.77
N PRO A 67 -3.39 14.51 8.20
CA PRO A 67 -2.18 15.21 8.63
C PRO A 67 -2.20 15.56 10.12
N MET A 68 -1.00 15.57 10.73
CA MET A 68 -0.75 15.95 12.14
C MET A 68 -1.51 15.11 13.17
N ARG A 69 -1.94 13.89 12.82
CA ARG A 69 -2.53 12.95 13.80
C ARG A 69 -1.45 12.45 14.76
N ASP A 70 -1.61 12.70 16.05
CA ASP A 70 -0.67 12.30 17.13
C ASP A 70 -1.38 11.63 18.31
N ASP A 71 -2.42 10.85 18.03
CA ASP A 71 -3.20 10.10 19.03
C ASP A 71 -3.14 8.58 18.82
N TYR A 72 -2.12 8.08 18.11
CA TYR A 72 -1.96 6.66 17.87
C TYR A 72 -1.67 5.89 19.15
N THR A 73 -2.33 4.75 19.29
CA THR A 73 -2.17 3.81 20.39
C THR A 73 -1.70 2.45 19.88
N TYR A 74 -1.38 1.54 20.78
CA TYR A 74 -1.08 0.17 20.38
C TYR A 74 -2.28 -0.60 19.85
N ALA A 75 -3.49 -0.17 20.18
CA ALA A 75 -4.72 -0.79 19.70
C ALA A 75 -5.28 -0.11 18.44
N GLU A 76 -4.83 1.11 18.13
CA GLU A 76 -5.31 1.87 17.01
C GLU A 76 -4.15 2.61 16.33
N ASN A 77 -3.63 2.03 15.28
CA ASN A 77 -2.52 2.58 14.50
C ASN A 77 -2.51 2.02 13.08
N PRO A 78 -1.86 2.69 12.12
CA PRO A 78 -1.88 2.28 10.72
C PRO A 78 -1.15 0.96 10.46
N VAL A 79 -0.20 0.56 11.32
CA VAL A 79 0.57 -0.67 11.13
C VAL A 79 -0.30 -1.89 11.36
N ASP A 80 -0.96 -1.94 12.52
CA ASP A 80 -1.83 -3.07 12.87
C ASP A 80 -3.03 -3.13 11.93
N GLN A 81 -3.61 -1.98 11.55
CA GLN A 81 -4.68 -1.91 10.57
C GLN A 81 -4.26 -2.54 9.22
N MET A 82 -3.09 -2.20 8.69
CA MET A 82 -2.61 -2.80 7.43
C MET A 82 -2.35 -4.30 7.56
N LEU A 83 -1.83 -4.76 8.71
CA LEU A 83 -1.62 -6.20 8.96
C LEU A 83 -2.95 -6.95 9.07
N GLU A 84 -3.98 -6.35 9.65
CA GLU A 84 -5.34 -6.91 9.66
C GLU A 84 -5.91 -7.04 8.24
N TYR A 85 -5.64 -6.08 7.36
CA TYR A 85 -6.02 -6.20 5.94
C TYR A 85 -5.36 -7.40 5.27
N VAL A 86 -4.05 -7.60 5.52
CA VAL A 86 -3.32 -8.76 4.99
C VAL A 86 -3.92 -10.07 5.52
N GLU A 87 -4.25 -10.14 6.80
CA GLU A 87 -4.86 -11.32 7.40
C GLU A 87 -6.24 -11.63 6.78
N LYS A 88 -7.08 -10.60 6.63
CA LYS A 88 -8.40 -10.74 5.97
C LYS A 88 -8.25 -11.20 4.52
N LEU A 89 -7.36 -10.61 3.75
CA LEU A 89 -7.08 -11.01 2.36
C LEU A 89 -6.56 -12.45 2.28
N SER A 90 -5.62 -12.82 3.13
CA SER A 90 -5.05 -14.17 3.19
C SER A 90 -6.08 -15.25 3.57
N SER A 91 -7.21 -14.86 4.16
CA SER A 91 -8.34 -15.76 4.38
C SER A 91 -9.08 -16.17 3.10
N ASN A 92 -8.78 -15.53 1.96
CA ASN A 92 -9.44 -15.73 0.66
C ASN A 92 -10.97 -15.55 0.70
N LYS A 93 -11.46 -14.63 1.55
CA LYS A 93 -12.90 -14.31 1.69
C LYS A 93 -13.26 -12.92 1.17
N VAL A 94 -12.27 -12.11 0.87
CA VAL A 94 -12.47 -10.76 0.35
C VAL A 94 -12.74 -10.82 -1.14
N SER A 95 -13.73 -10.04 -1.59
CA SER A 95 -14.08 -9.94 -3.00
C SER A 95 -13.79 -8.53 -3.53
N ASP A 96 -13.45 -8.45 -4.80
CA ASP A 96 -13.37 -7.17 -5.50
C ASP A 96 -14.77 -6.55 -5.71
N LYS A 97 -14.82 -5.34 -6.28
CA LYS A 97 -16.08 -4.63 -6.59
C LYS A 97 -16.99 -5.37 -7.58
N ASN A 98 -16.47 -6.38 -8.29
CA ASN A 98 -17.23 -7.21 -9.24
C ASN A 98 -17.69 -8.53 -8.59
N GLY A 99 -17.45 -8.70 -7.28
CA GLY A 99 -17.80 -9.93 -6.54
C GLY A 99 -16.83 -11.09 -6.77
N ARG A 100 -15.66 -10.87 -7.40
CA ARG A 100 -14.65 -11.91 -7.60
C ARG A 100 -13.76 -11.99 -6.37
N ILE A 101 -13.51 -13.22 -5.89
CA ILE A 101 -12.64 -13.45 -4.74
C ILE A 101 -11.21 -13.04 -5.10
N ILE A 102 -10.60 -12.19 -4.26
CA ILE A 102 -9.19 -11.84 -4.32
C ILE A 102 -8.41 -13.03 -3.77
N ARG A 103 -7.67 -13.73 -4.65
CA ARG A 103 -6.94 -14.94 -4.27
C ARG A 103 -5.52 -14.61 -3.89
N VAL A 104 -5.16 -14.97 -2.67
CA VAL A 104 -3.83 -14.83 -2.08
C VAL A 104 -3.20 -16.21 -1.99
N GLY A 105 -2.03 -16.39 -2.59
CA GLY A 105 -1.23 -17.60 -2.53
C GLY A 105 -0.12 -17.52 -1.47
N GLU A 106 0.58 -18.62 -1.27
CA GLU A 106 1.70 -18.69 -0.32
C GLU A 106 2.86 -17.77 -0.67
N ASN A 107 3.05 -17.44 -1.95
CA ASN A 107 4.13 -16.58 -2.44
C ASN A 107 3.69 -15.14 -2.72
N THR A 108 2.43 -14.78 -2.42
CA THR A 108 1.95 -13.42 -2.62
C THR A 108 2.75 -12.43 -1.77
N GLN A 109 3.31 -11.40 -2.41
CA GLN A 109 4.04 -10.32 -1.74
C GLN A 109 3.11 -9.14 -1.47
N PHE A 110 3.13 -8.64 -0.25
CA PHE A 110 2.39 -7.46 0.13
C PHE A 110 3.31 -6.24 0.26
N TYR A 111 2.89 -5.13 -0.33
CA TYR A 111 3.51 -3.83 -0.15
C TYR A 111 2.50 -2.89 0.50
N LEU A 112 2.77 -2.52 1.74
CA LEU A 112 1.87 -1.76 2.59
C LEU A 112 2.44 -0.37 2.83
N TYR A 113 1.75 0.65 2.37
CA TYR A 113 2.17 2.04 2.50
C TYR A 113 1.18 2.81 3.37
N ALA A 114 1.64 3.31 4.53
CA ALA A 114 0.89 4.26 5.32
C ALA A 114 1.42 5.67 5.06
N VAL A 115 0.58 6.55 4.56
CA VAL A 115 0.93 7.97 4.36
C VAL A 115 0.38 8.77 5.53
N CYS A 116 1.29 9.24 6.39
CA CYS A 116 0.94 10.02 7.58
C CYS A 116 2.16 10.75 8.13
N ASP A 117 1.93 11.79 8.94
CA ASP A 117 3.03 12.45 9.63
C ASP A 117 3.67 11.56 10.69
N ILE A 118 5.00 11.62 10.77
CA ILE A 118 5.79 10.80 11.70
C ILE A 118 5.81 11.49 13.08
N THR A 119 4.69 11.43 13.76
CA THR A 119 4.48 12.02 15.08
C THR A 119 5.08 11.18 16.22
N PRO A 120 5.27 11.72 17.43
CA PRO A 120 5.79 10.99 18.57
C PRO A 120 5.00 9.73 18.93
N SER A 121 3.66 9.78 18.87
CA SER A 121 2.82 8.61 19.12
C SER A 121 3.04 7.51 18.09
N LEU A 122 3.14 7.88 16.79
CA LEU A 122 3.42 6.93 15.72
C LEU A 122 4.81 6.30 15.86
N LYS A 123 5.85 7.10 16.13
CA LYS A 123 7.20 6.59 16.36
C LYS A 123 7.25 5.58 17.49
N LYS A 124 6.54 5.84 18.60
CA LYS A 124 6.48 4.94 19.73
C LYS A 124 5.88 3.58 19.36
N VAL A 125 4.80 3.57 18.56
CA VAL A 125 4.19 2.34 18.06
C VAL A 125 5.12 1.62 17.09
N ALA A 126 5.68 2.34 16.12
CA ALA A 126 6.53 1.77 15.10
C ALA A 126 7.82 1.15 15.65
N PHE A 127 8.52 1.83 16.57
CA PHE A 127 9.75 1.29 17.17
C PHE A 127 9.48 0.07 18.08
N ARG A 128 8.33 0.02 18.74
CA ARG A 128 7.94 -1.19 19.46
C ARG A 128 7.70 -2.37 18.52
N ASN A 129 7.32 -2.10 17.29
CA ASN A 129 7.12 -3.09 16.24
C ASN A 129 8.37 -3.29 15.36
N ASP A 130 9.56 -2.94 15.84
CA ASP A 130 10.87 -3.12 15.17
C ASP A 130 11.02 -2.39 13.81
N PHE A 131 10.29 -1.30 13.62
CA PHE A 131 10.50 -0.45 12.45
C PHE A 131 11.83 0.28 12.53
N LYS A 132 12.45 0.47 11.37
CA LYS A 132 13.69 1.25 11.21
C LYS A 132 13.39 2.57 10.54
N GLU A 133 14.10 3.62 10.91
CA GLU A 133 14.02 4.90 10.21
C GLU A 133 14.71 4.81 8.84
N THR A 134 14.12 5.47 7.84
CA THR A 134 14.79 5.70 6.57
C THR A 134 16.00 6.63 6.75
N PRO A 135 17.04 6.57 5.88
CA PRO A 135 18.23 7.42 6.02
C PRO A 135 17.94 8.92 6.04
N ASP A 136 16.89 9.35 5.34
CA ASP A 136 16.42 10.74 5.31
C ASP A 136 15.60 11.14 6.54
N LYS A 137 15.28 10.19 7.44
CA LYS A 137 14.45 10.34 8.64
C LYS A 137 13.00 10.80 8.37
N MET A 138 12.54 10.66 7.14
CA MET A 138 11.21 11.08 6.70
C MET A 138 10.26 9.90 6.52
N GLY A 139 10.72 8.68 6.81
CA GLY A 139 9.95 7.44 6.72
C GLY A 139 10.39 6.42 7.75
N LEU A 140 9.57 5.39 7.91
CA LEU A 140 9.84 4.22 8.74
C LEU A 140 9.51 2.97 7.91
N TYR A 141 10.30 1.92 8.03
CA TYR A 141 10.07 0.70 7.25
C TYR A 141 10.34 -0.55 8.05
N LYS A 142 9.69 -1.65 7.64
CA LYS A 142 9.88 -2.99 8.17
C LYS A 142 9.52 -4.03 7.12
N TYR A 143 10.22 -5.15 7.14
CA TYR A 143 9.75 -6.37 6.49
C TYR A 143 9.16 -7.32 7.53
N HIS A 144 7.92 -7.77 7.31
CA HIS A 144 7.21 -8.70 8.17
C HIS A 144 7.22 -10.09 7.52
N GLU A 145 8.14 -10.95 7.96
CA GLU A 145 8.43 -12.26 7.33
C GLU A 145 7.21 -13.18 7.29
N LYS A 146 6.42 -13.24 8.38
CA LYS A 146 5.27 -14.16 8.47
C LYS A 146 4.17 -13.90 7.45
N SER A 147 4.01 -12.67 7.04
CA SER A 147 2.96 -12.27 6.08
C SER A 147 3.54 -11.82 4.75
N HIS A 148 4.82 -12.05 4.50
CA HIS A 148 5.52 -11.64 3.28
C HIS A 148 5.25 -10.16 2.92
N SER A 149 5.25 -9.29 3.95
CA SER A 149 4.84 -7.90 3.80
C SER A 149 6.01 -6.94 3.96
N TYR A 150 6.24 -6.10 2.97
CA TYR A 150 7.05 -4.90 3.11
C TYR A 150 6.13 -3.76 3.56
N ILE A 151 6.44 -3.15 4.68
CA ILE A 151 5.63 -2.10 5.28
C ILE A 151 6.46 -0.83 5.33
N GLU A 152 5.93 0.26 4.77
CA GLU A 152 6.58 1.56 4.81
C GLU A 152 5.59 2.64 5.28
N ILE A 153 6.03 3.44 6.23
CA ILE A 153 5.33 4.63 6.69
C ILE A 153 6.03 5.83 6.06
N LEU A 154 5.33 6.60 5.27
CA LEU A 154 5.83 7.72 4.51
C LEU A 154 5.22 9.03 5.05
N SER A 155 6.06 10.00 5.40
CA SER A 155 5.55 11.35 5.65
C SER A 155 5.08 11.99 4.34
N PHE A 156 4.14 12.94 4.42
CA PHE A 156 3.72 13.71 3.26
C PHE A 156 4.89 14.42 2.59
N ASP A 157 5.80 15.00 3.38
CA ASP A 157 7.01 15.65 2.85
C ASP A 157 7.93 14.67 2.13
N LYS A 158 8.06 13.42 2.62
CA LYS A 158 8.84 12.38 1.92
C LYS A 158 8.29 12.11 0.54
N ILE A 159 6.97 11.92 0.44
CA ILE A 159 6.33 11.65 -0.86
C ILE A 159 6.60 12.78 -1.85
N LEU A 160 6.43 14.03 -1.41
CA LEU A 160 6.68 15.19 -2.27
C LEU A 160 8.14 15.26 -2.70
N ASN A 161 9.09 15.15 -1.76
CA ASN A 161 10.52 15.19 -2.07
C ASN A 161 10.95 14.05 -3.01
N ASP A 162 10.46 12.86 -2.80
CA ASP A 162 10.81 11.71 -3.63
C ASP A 162 10.15 11.80 -5.02
N ALA A 163 8.93 12.34 -5.11
CA ALA A 163 8.28 12.64 -6.37
C ALA A 163 9.03 13.71 -7.16
N GLU A 164 9.46 14.81 -6.52
CA GLU A 164 10.28 15.84 -7.15
C GLU A 164 11.59 15.27 -7.70
N LYS A 165 12.31 14.47 -6.91
CA LYS A 165 13.57 13.85 -7.34
C LYS A 165 13.38 12.92 -8.54
N ARG A 166 12.33 12.10 -8.53
CA ARG A 166 12.02 11.19 -9.64
C ARG A 166 11.63 11.95 -10.91
N ASN A 167 10.81 12.99 -10.78
CA ASN A 167 10.32 13.76 -11.90
C ASN A 167 11.35 14.77 -12.43
N ARG A 168 12.34 15.17 -11.62
CA ARG A 168 13.36 16.14 -11.99
C ARG A 168 14.10 15.77 -13.28
N ILE A 169 14.48 14.50 -13.42
CA ILE A 169 15.17 14.01 -14.63
C ILE A 169 14.27 14.17 -15.85
N LEU A 170 12.97 13.97 -15.69
CA LEU A 170 12.00 14.12 -16.77
C LEU A 170 11.81 15.60 -17.11
N PHE A 171 11.65 16.46 -16.12
CA PHE A 171 11.51 17.92 -16.32
C PHE A 171 12.76 18.53 -16.93
N ASP A 172 13.95 18.16 -16.48
CA ASP A 172 15.25 18.60 -17.05
C ASP A 172 15.35 18.21 -18.54
N LYS A 173 14.86 17.02 -18.91
CA LYS A 173 14.83 16.58 -20.34
C LYS A 173 13.77 17.29 -21.18
N LEU A 174 12.69 17.74 -20.56
CA LEU A 174 11.61 18.46 -21.23
C LEU A 174 11.86 19.99 -21.30
N GLY A 175 12.87 20.48 -20.59
CA GLY A 175 13.22 21.90 -20.54
C GLY A 175 12.21 22.77 -19.78
N VAL A 176 11.53 22.23 -18.77
CA VAL A 176 10.56 22.90 -17.90
C VAL A 176 11.04 22.90 -16.46
#